data_bd19538ce25311a6105dc05fa6090293
#
_entry.id   bd19538ce25311a6105dc05fa6090293
#
_cell.length_a   1.000
_cell.length_b   1.000
_cell.length_c   1.000
_cell.angle_alpha   90.00
_cell.angle_beta   90.00
_cell.angle_gamma   90.00
#
_symmetry.space_group_name_H-M   'P 1'
#
loop_
_entity.id
_entity.type
_entity.pdbx_description
1 polymer ?
#
loop_
_entity_poly.entity_id
_entity_poly.type
_entity_poly.pdbx_seq_one_letter_code
_entity_poly.pdbx_strand_id
1 'polypeptide(L)'
;MQISTRSLSALVLVLLAAACGSAGDPDGMPAANGGGVVQGNVMGGGSQNMRVAVPSSSAATTTDAAGGFLLTDVPKGAAVLQFSGGGQSATLATAAMVSGEFRRLTVSISGSSVTEQNEQTETEFEGTVDAIDGMVLTVAGRKVAVTDATTIRKDDAAVTLADLTVGTPVEVEGTLNADGTVTASEIRVEDRNDVERVAFVGTLTQIAGNTLTVGGLTVNVGSTTAIVKGDTILTLADLMVGDRLLVRGAVQADKSINATRIRVLQREREDEPEEMHVTGKVTAVGTDNFTIGDSVITVGAKTEFEGSGFHGLADLKVGDFAIAEVVRQADGSLLAEEVKKFTPPPMPPMPSM
;
A
#
# COMPACT_ATOMS: atom_id res chain seq x y z
N MET A 1 -28.22 42.31 -56.56
CA MET A 1 -28.92 41.58 -55.50
C MET A 1 -28.20 40.24 -55.38
N GLN A 2 -27.23 40.19 -54.43
CA GLN A 2 -26.37 39.02 -54.22
C GLN A 2 -26.96 38.17 -53.13
N ILE A 3 -27.18 36.93 -53.40
CA ILE A 3 -27.60 35.93 -52.40
C ILE A 3 -26.38 35.04 -52.10
N SER A 4 -25.92 35.19 -50.91
CA SER A 4 -24.77 34.42 -50.34
C SER A 4 -25.27 33.04 -49.87
N THR A 5 -24.76 31.99 -50.49
CA THR A 5 -24.93 30.62 -50.02
C THR A 5 -23.96 30.31 -48.90
N ARG A 6 -24.45 30.07 -47.66
CA ARG A 6 -23.68 29.59 -46.54
C ARG A 6 -23.64 28.06 -46.61
N SER A 7 -22.41 27.56 -46.74
CA SER A 7 -22.06 26.15 -46.63
C SER A 7 -22.22 25.67 -45.21
N LEU A 8 -23.06 24.65 -44.96
CA LEU A 8 -23.09 23.89 -43.68
C LEU A 8 -21.99 22.85 -43.73
N SER A 9 -20.98 23.04 -42.96
CA SER A 9 -20.01 21.96 -42.64
C SER A 9 -20.58 21.10 -41.51
N ALA A 10 -20.86 19.83 -41.82
CA ALA A 10 -21.24 18.84 -40.81
C ALA A 10 -20.03 18.48 -39.94
N LEU A 11 -20.10 18.81 -38.66
CA LEU A 11 -19.15 18.39 -37.65
C LEU A 11 -19.45 16.94 -37.25
N VAL A 12 -18.64 16.00 -37.70
CA VAL A 12 -18.67 14.61 -37.23
C VAL A 12 -18.09 14.56 -35.83
N LEU A 13 -18.95 14.38 -34.85
CA LEU A 13 -18.56 14.16 -33.45
C LEU A 13 -18.14 12.71 -33.28
N VAL A 14 -16.84 12.44 -33.26
CA VAL A 14 -16.32 11.13 -32.90
C VAL A 14 -16.34 11.05 -31.35
N LEU A 15 -17.30 10.28 -30.81
CA LEU A 15 -17.26 9.89 -29.40
C LEU A 15 -16.11 8.88 -29.20
N LEU A 16 -14.97 9.35 -28.74
CA LEU A 16 -14.02 8.48 -28.05
C LEU A 16 -14.58 8.23 -26.64
N ALA A 17 -14.95 6.97 -26.38
CA ALA A 17 -15.19 6.51 -25.02
C ALA A 17 -13.83 6.53 -24.28
N ALA A 18 -13.55 7.62 -23.57
CA ALA A 18 -12.45 7.66 -22.62
C ALA A 18 -12.84 6.82 -21.41
N ALA A 19 -12.02 5.81 -21.09
CA ALA A 19 -12.07 5.11 -19.81
C ALA A 19 -12.03 6.15 -18.69
N CYS A 20 -12.98 6.07 -17.75
CA CYS A 20 -13.00 6.89 -16.54
C CYS A 20 -11.79 6.57 -15.67
N GLY A 21 -10.69 7.28 -15.90
CA GLY A 21 -9.76 7.62 -14.84
C GLY A 21 -10.42 8.73 -14.01
N SER A 22 -10.19 8.71 -12.68
CA SER A 22 -10.66 9.71 -11.73
C SER A 22 -10.56 11.12 -12.33
N ALA A 23 -11.64 11.89 -12.20
CA ALA A 23 -11.66 13.28 -12.66
C ALA A 23 -10.62 14.09 -11.87
N GLY A 24 -9.40 14.17 -12.41
CA GLY A 24 -8.45 15.19 -12.01
C GLY A 24 -9.00 16.55 -12.44
N ASP A 25 -8.73 17.57 -11.66
CA ASP A 25 -8.91 18.98 -11.98
C ASP A 25 -8.44 19.23 -13.43
N PRO A 26 -9.15 20.04 -14.23
CA PRO A 26 -8.72 20.38 -15.59
C PRO A 26 -7.29 20.91 -15.70
N ASP A 27 -6.69 21.32 -14.61
CA ASP A 27 -5.29 21.74 -14.50
C ASP A 27 -4.28 20.60 -14.24
N GLY A 28 -4.73 19.33 -14.12
CA GLY A 28 -3.88 18.16 -13.91
C GLY A 28 -3.35 17.97 -12.48
N MET A 29 -3.82 18.78 -11.52
CA MET A 29 -3.51 18.61 -10.10
C MET A 29 -4.45 17.56 -9.49
N PRO A 30 -3.99 16.70 -8.55
CA PRO A 30 -4.88 15.86 -7.78
C PRO A 30 -5.85 16.75 -7.00
N ALA A 31 -7.11 16.33 -6.88
CA ALA A 31 -8.12 17.07 -6.12
C ALA A 31 -7.63 17.28 -4.67
N ALA A 32 -7.83 18.48 -4.13
CA ALA A 32 -7.46 18.84 -2.75
C ALA A 32 -8.12 17.94 -1.67
N ASN A 33 -9.17 17.20 -2.05
CA ASN A 33 -9.87 16.21 -1.24
C ASN A 33 -9.63 14.79 -1.76
N GLY A 34 -8.38 14.45 -2.03
CA GLY A 34 -8.00 13.13 -2.50
C GLY A 34 -8.63 11.99 -1.70
N GLY A 35 -8.89 10.87 -2.35
CA GLY A 35 -9.38 9.68 -1.68
C GLY A 35 -8.40 9.20 -0.60
N GLY A 36 -8.92 8.46 0.40
CA GLY A 36 -8.09 7.80 1.39
C GLY A 36 -7.27 6.67 0.77
N VAL A 37 -6.30 6.19 1.55
CA VAL A 37 -5.41 5.08 1.19
C VAL A 37 -5.51 4.00 2.26
N VAL A 38 -5.73 2.75 1.85
CA VAL A 38 -5.64 1.59 2.74
C VAL A 38 -4.49 0.71 2.27
N GLN A 39 -3.47 0.60 3.08
CA GLN A 39 -2.38 -0.37 2.93
C GLN A 39 -2.64 -1.56 3.85
N GLY A 40 -2.60 -2.78 3.35
CA GLY A 40 -2.89 -3.92 4.19
C GLY A 40 -2.22 -5.20 3.76
N ASN A 41 -2.40 -6.21 4.60
CA ASN A 41 -1.96 -7.57 4.34
C ASN A 41 -3.11 -8.55 4.65
N VAL A 42 -3.36 -9.47 3.74
CA VAL A 42 -4.29 -10.60 3.93
C VAL A 42 -3.46 -11.83 4.30
N MET A 43 -3.68 -12.34 5.51
CA MET A 43 -3.00 -13.53 6.01
C MET A 43 -3.81 -14.79 5.72
N GLY A 44 -3.11 -15.90 5.47
CA GLY A 44 -3.71 -17.23 5.32
C GLY A 44 -3.70 -17.76 3.89
N GLY A 45 -4.13 -19.01 3.71
CA GLY A 45 -4.15 -19.65 2.39
C GLY A 45 -5.12 -18.98 1.43
N GLY A 46 -4.68 -18.74 0.18
CA GLY A 46 -5.48 -18.06 -0.85
C GLY A 46 -5.47 -16.55 -0.77
N SER A 47 -4.52 -15.96 -0.01
CA SER A 47 -4.37 -14.51 0.15
C SER A 47 -3.83 -13.81 -1.10
N GLN A 48 -3.16 -14.51 -2.00
CA GLN A 48 -2.61 -13.95 -3.24
C GLN A 48 -3.67 -13.80 -4.33
N ASN A 49 -3.51 -12.80 -5.19
CA ASN A 49 -4.43 -12.48 -6.29
C ASN A 49 -5.89 -12.27 -5.84
N MET A 50 -6.09 -11.88 -4.59
CA MET A 50 -7.39 -11.58 -4.05
C MET A 50 -7.76 -10.13 -4.36
N ARG A 51 -8.93 -9.90 -4.94
CA ARG A 51 -9.43 -8.56 -5.18
C ARG A 51 -9.87 -7.93 -3.85
N VAL A 52 -9.37 -6.73 -3.58
CA VAL A 52 -9.80 -5.89 -2.46
C VAL A 52 -10.49 -4.67 -3.04
N ALA A 53 -11.69 -4.34 -2.60
CA ALA A 53 -12.48 -3.26 -3.18
C ALA A 53 -13.39 -2.59 -2.15
N VAL A 54 -13.78 -1.34 -2.45
CA VAL A 54 -14.91 -0.67 -1.80
C VAL A 54 -16.15 -0.86 -2.69
N PRO A 55 -17.17 -1.60 -2.25
CA PRO A 55 -18.30 -1.99 -3.11
C PRO A 55 -19.07 -0.82 -3.72
N SER A 56 -19.10 0.34 -3.05
CA SER A 56 -19.82 1.54 -3.46
C SER A 56 -19.00 2.49 -4.34
N SER A 57 -17.81 2.09 -4.77
CA SER A 57 -16.90 2.95 -5.54
C SER A 57 -16.10 2.16 -6.59
N SER A 58 -15.28 2.88 -7.37
CA SER A 58 -14.30 2.29 -8.28
C SER A 58 -13.01 1.86 -7.60
N ALA A 59 -12.81 2.20 -6.31
CA ALA A 59 -11.59 1.84 -5.59
C ALA A 59 -11.45 0.33 -5.47
N ALA A 60 -10.46 -0.23 -6.14
CA ALA A 60 -10.15 -1.66 -6.13
C ALA A 60 -8.69 -1.91 -6.46
N THR A 61 -8.15 -2.96 -5.87
CA THR A 61 -6.79 -3.45 -6.10
C THR A 61 -6.76 -4.97 -5.99
N THR A 62 -5.60 -5.57 -6.20
CA THR A 62 -5.38 -7.01 -6.03
C THR A 62 -4.21 -7.21 -5.08
N THR A 63 -4.28 -8.23 -4.23
CA THR A 63 -3.17 -8.61 -3.35
C THR A 63 -2.01 -9.20 -4.15
N ASP A 64 -0.80 -8.93 -3.71
CA ASP A 64 0.42 -9.54 -4.22
C ASP A 64 0.61 -11.00 -3.75
N ALA A 65 1.75 -11.61 -4.07
CA ALA A 65 2.07 -12.99 -3.71
C ALA A 65 2.16 -13.19 -2.18
N ALA A 66 2.50 -12.15 -1.41
CA ALA A 66 2.58 -12.18 0.04
C ALA A 66 1.25 -11.81 0.73
N GLY A 67 0.19 -11.53 -0.05
CA GLY A 67 -1.10 -11.06 0.46
C GLY A 67 -1.14 -9.56 0.74
N GLY A 68 -0.08 -8.81 0.41
CA GLY A 68 -0.03 -7.36 0.54
C GLY A 68 -0.93 -6.66 -0.47
N PHE A 69 -1.52 -5.52 -0.09
CA PHE A 69 -2.30 -4.70 -1.01
C PHE A 69 -2.19 -3.21 -0.69
N LEU A 70 -2.36 -2.40 -1.72
CA LEU A 70 -2.47 -0.95 -1.62
C LEU A 70 -3.74 -0.51 -2.36
N LEU A 71 -4.75 -0.06 -1.61
CA LEU A 71 -6.00 0.44 -2.13
C LEU A 71 -6.01 1.96 -2.04
N THR A 72 -6.03 2.64 -3.18
CA THR A 72 -6.04 4.11 -3.30
C THR A 72 -7.44 4.60 -3.66
N ASP A 73 -7.64 5.91 -3.57
CA ASP A 73 -8.89 6.59 -3.96
C ASP A 73 -10.12 6.08 -3.20
N VAL A 74 -9.91 5.65 -1.95
CA VAL A 74 -10.99 5.21 -1.07
C VAL A 74 -11.84 6.42 -0.71
N PRO A 75 -13.14 6.45 -1.08
CA PRO A 75 -13.95 7.65 -0.87
C PRO A 75 -14.19 7.94 0.61
N LYS A 76 -14.29 9.22 0.95
CA LYS A 76 -14.75 9.66 2.28
C LYS A 76 -16.07 8.97 2.62
N GLY A 77 -16.22 8.49 3.84
CA GLY A 77 -17.39 7.78 4.32
C GLY A 77 -17.43 6.29 4.00
N ALA A 78 -16.50 5.75 3.17
CA ALA A 78 -16.41 4.32 2.96
C ALA A 78 -16.12 3.60 4.29
N ALA A 79 -16.95 2.61 4.61
CA ALA A 79 -16.88 1.86 5.86
C ALA A 79 -16.90 0.34 5.64
N VAL A 80 -16.74 -0.12 4.39
CA VAL A 80 -16.74 -1.54 4.05
C VAL A 80 -15.68 -1.84 3.02
N LEU A 81 -14.83 -2.82 3.33
CA LEU A 81 -13.90 -3.43 2.39
C LEU A 81 -14.40 -4.82 2.01
N GLN A 82 -14.42 -5.13 0.74
CA GLN A 82 -14.76 -6.44 0.21
C GLN A 82 -13.50 -7.14 -0.30
N PHE A 83 -13.33 -8.38 0.13
CA PHE A 83 -12.26 -9.28 -0.30
C PHE A 83 -12.88 -10.41 -1.12
N SER A 84 -12.33 -10.71 -2.31
CA SER A 84 -12.85 -11.77 -3.17
C SER A 84 -11.74 -12.39 -4.03
N GLY A 85 -11.64 -13.70 -4.02
CA GLY A 85 -10.61 -14.46 -4.74
C GLY A 85 -10.32 -15.79 -4.06
N GLY A 86 -9.60 -16.71 -4.72
CA GLY A 86 -9.23 -17.99 -4.15
C GLY A 86 -10.42 -18.84 -3.66
N GLY A 87 -11.62 -18.65 -4.23
CA GLY A 87 -12.84 -19.32 -3.76
C GLY A 87 -13.45 -18.71 -2.49
N GLN A 88 -12.94 -17.60 -2.01
CA GLN A 88 -13.41 -16.89 -0.82
C GLN A 88 -14.08 -15.57 -1.22
N SER A 89 -15.06 -15.14 -0.43
CA SER A 89 -15.67 -13.81 -0.54
C SER A 89 -16.12 -13.37 0.84
N ALA A 90 -15.52 -12.28 1.33
CA ALA A 90 -15.76 -11.80 2.68
C ALA A 90 -15.78 -10.27 2.71
N THR A 91 -16.42 -9.69 3.73
CA THR A 91 -16.48 -8.23 3.93
C THR A 91 -16.02 -7.87 5.33
N LEU A 92 -15.25 -6.80 5.43
CA LEU A 92 -14.85 -6.17 6.68
C LEU A 92 -15.60 -4.85 6.82
N ALA A 93 -16.40 -4.72 7.87
CA ALA A 93 -16.92 -3.44 8.32
C ALA A 93 -15.81 -2.72 9.11
N THR A 94 -15.56 -1.46 8.80
CA THR A 94 -14.54 -0.63 9.44
C THR A 94 -15.11 0.73 9.75
N ALA A 95 -14.42 1.56 10.52
CA ALA A 95 -14.81 2.95 10.69
C ALA A 95 -14.79 3.69 9.35
N ALA A 96 -15.74 4.63 9.18
CA ALA A 96 -15.81 5.43 7.96
C ALA A 96 -14.52 6.20 7.70
N MET A 97 -14.03 6.20 6.46
CA MET A 97 -12.83 6.95 6.06
C MET A 97 -13.07 8.45 6.12
N VAL A 98 -12.11 9.22 6.60
CA VAL A 98 -12.06 10.67 6.39
C VAL A 98 -11.27 10.99 5.10
N SER A 99 -11.39 12.22 4.62
CA SER A 99 -10.70 12.64 3.39
C SER A 99 -9.19 12.57 3.57
N GLY A 100 -8.46 12.00 2.60
CA GLY A 100 -7.01 11.88 2.61
C GLY A 100 -6.43 10.98 3.71
N GLU A 101 -7.27 10.21 4.42
CA GLU A 101 -6.83 9.30 5.47
C GLU A 101 -5.93 8.19 4.90
N PHE A 102 -4.81 7.96 5.55
CA PHE A 102 -4.02 6.74 5.42
C PHE A 102 -4.42 5.77 6.54
N ARG A 103 -4.63 4.51 6.19
CA ARG A 103 -4.95 3.45 7.15
C ARG A 103 -4.13 2.21 6.84
N ARG A 104 -3.53 1.60 7.87
CA ARG A 104 -2.84 0.32 7.77
C ARG A 104 -3.63 -0.75 8.51
N LEU A 105 -3.86 -1.91 7.90
CA LEU A 105 -4.54 -3.03 8.54
C LEU A 105 -3.99 -4.39 8.09
N THR A 106 -4.11 -5.37 8.98
CA THR A 106 -3.83 -6.78 8.68
C THR A 106 -5.06 -7.59 8.96
N VAL A 107 -5.46 -8.43 8.02
CA VAL A 107 -6.67 -9.27 8.14
C VAL A 107 -6.35 -10.73 7.87
N SER A 108 -7.08 -11.63 8.52
CA SER A 108 -7.17 -13.04 8.10
C SER A 108 -8.55 -13.34 7.55
N ILE A 109 -8.61 -14.19 6.53
CA ILE A 109 -9.86 -14.58 5.87
C ILE A 109 -10.03 -16.08 5.98
N SER A 110 -11.22 -16.48 6.41
CA SER A 110 -11.64 -17.87 6.47
C SER A 110 -13.06 -18.00 5.93
N GLY A 111 -13.18 -18.53 4.71
CA GLY A 111 -14.47 -18.62 4.00
C GLY A 111 -15.10 -17.26 3.73
N SER A 112 -16.19 -16.93 4.42
CA SER A 112 -16.88 -15.65 4.34
C SER A 112 -16.57 -14.69 5.51
N SER A 113 -15.71 -15.10 6.44
CA SER A 113 -15.36 -14.31 7.62
C SER A 113 -14.02 -13.61 7.43
N VAL A 114 -13.97 -12.32 7.78
CA VAL A 114 -12.74 -11.52 7.90
C VAL A 114 -12.54 -11.21 9.38
N THR A 115 -11.33 -11.44 9.86
CA THR A 115 -10.92 -11.03 11.20
C THR A 115 -9.74 -10.10 11.08
N GLU A 116 -9.86 -8.91 11.65
CA GLU A 116 -8.75 -7.98 11.79
C GLU A 116 -7.77 -8.55 12.83
N GLN A 117 -6.50 -8.65 12.45
CA GLN A 117 -5.45 -9.29 13.26
C GLN A 117 -4.69 -8.29 14.14
N ASN A 118 -4.76 -7.01 13.79
CA ASN A 118 -4.16 -5.96 14.60
C ASN A 118 -5.20 -5.48 15.61
N GLU A 119 -4.88 -5.55 16.89
CA GLU A 119 -5.65 -4.87 17.93
C GLU A 119 -5.62 -3.33 17.74
N GLN A 120 -4.72 -2.86 16.88
CA GLN A 120 -4.47 -1.45 16.63
C GLN A 120 -4.32 -1.17 15.13
N THR A 121 -5.35 -0.62 14.52
CA THR A 121 -5.29 -0.12 13.15
C THR A 121 -4.63 1.25 13.15
N GLU A 122 -3.44 1.36 12.56
CA GLU A 122 -2.77 2.65 12.39
C GLU A 122 -3.55 3.53 11.42
N THR A 123 -3.76 4.78 11.80
CA THR A 123 -4.42 5.79 10.96
C THR A 123 -3.69 7.13 11.03
N GLU A 124 -3.73 7.87 9.93
CA GLU A 124 -3.17 9.20 9.79
C GLU A 124 -4.09 10.03 8.90
N PHE A 125 -4.47 11.23 9.36
CA PHE A 125 -5.34 12.13 8.59
C PHE A 125 -5.13 13.59 8.99
N GLU A 126 -5.49 14.49 8.09
CA GLU A 126 -5.48 15.92 8.32
C GLU A 126 -6.90 16.46 8.53
N GLY A 127 -7.00 17.56 9.27
CA GLY A 127 -8.26 18.25 9.48
C GLY A 127 -8.09 19.50 10.34
N THR A 128 -9.19 20.21 10.56
CA THR A 128 -9.26 21.28 11.55
C THR A 128 -9.81 20.74 12.85
N VAL A 129 -9.39 21.31 13.96
CA VAL A 129 -10.02 21.06 15.27
C VAL A 129 -11.40 21.67 15.26
N ASP A 130 -12.44 20.83 15.23
CA ASP A 130 -13.85 21.25 15.23
C ASP A 130 -14.37 21.53 16.64
N ALA A 131 -13.88 20.78 17.64
CA ALA A 131 -14.23 20.92 19.04
C ALA A 131 -13.12 20.40 19.97
N ILE A 132 -13.09 20.91 21.19
CA ILE A 132 -12.18 20.46 22.28
C ILE A 132 -13.06 20.21 23.51
N ASP A 133 -13.03 18.98 24.02
CA ASP A 133 -13.77 18.56 25.22
C ASP A 133 -12.83 17.78 26.15
N GLY A 134 -12.20 18.50 27.07
CA GLY A 134 -11.16 17.95 27.96
C GLY A 134 -9.98 17.39 27.15
N MET A 135 -9.76 16.07 27.25
CA MET A 135 -8.71 15.34 26.54
C MET A 135 -9.19 14.74 25.20
N VAL A 136 -10.34 15.18 24.68
CA VAL A 136 -10.89 14.70 23.41
C VAL A 136 -11.04 15.86 22.44
N LEU A 137 -10.37 15.76 21.30
CA LEU A 137 -10.57 16.65 20.16
C LEU A 137 -11.61 16.05 19.21
N THR A 138 -12.31 16.90 18.47
CA THR A 138 -12.98 16.49 17.24
C THR A 138 -12.21 17.08 16.07
N VAL A 139 -11.70 16.25 15.16
CA VAL A 139 -10.92 16.66 13.99
C VAL A 139 -11.53 16.02 12.76
N ALA A 140 -11.89 16.82 11.76
CA ALA A 140 -12.58 16.37 10.55
C ALA A 140 -13.83 15.50 10.84
N GLY A 141 -14.54 15.81 11.93
CA GLY A 141 -15.72 15.08 12.42
C GLY A 141 -15.41 13.79 13.19
N ARG A 142 -14.14 13.43 13.39
CA ARG A 142 -13.72 12.24 14.14
C ARG A 142 -13.26 12.62 15.55
N LYS A 143 -13.62 11.81 16.53
CA LYS A 143 -13.12 11.97 17.90
C LYS A 143 -11.71 11.45 18.03
N VAL A 144 -10.84 12.25 18.62
CA VAL A 144 -9.41 11.99 18.83
C VAL A 144 -9.13 12.12 20.33
N ALA A 145 -8.83 11.01 20.96
CA ALA A 145 -8.42 10.98 22.36
C ALA A 145 -6.93 11.35 22.46
N VAL A 146 -6.64 12.36 23.27
CA VAL A 146 -5.30 12.79 23.64
C VAL A 146 -4.97 12.15 24.99
N THR A 147 -3.79 11.56 25.12
CA THR A 147 -3.31 10.90 26.34
C THR A 147 -1.97 11.48 26.79
N ASP A 148 -1.48 11.07 27.93
CA ASP A 148 -0.14 11.47 28.40
C ASP A 148 0.99 10.97 27.49
N ALA A 149 0.71 9.96 26.66
CA ALA A 149 1.63 9.43 25.65
C ALA A 149 1.55 10.18 24.31
N THR A 150 0.55 11.04 24.11
CA THR A 150 0.39 11.80 22.87
C THR A 150 1.41 12.92 22.79
N THR A 151 2.16 12.97 21.70
CA THR A 151 3.06 14.09 21.40
C THR A 151 2.31 15.14 20.59
N ILE A 152 2.33 16.42 21.01
CA ILE A 152 1.75 17.53 20.25
C ILE A 152 2.89 18.45 19.85
N ARG A 153 3.01 18.76 18.55
CA ARG A 153 4.08 19.59 18.00
C ARG A 153 3.54 20.67 17.09
N LYS A 154 4.23 21.80 17.08
CA LYS A 154 4.12 22.83 16.06
C LYS A 154 5.52 23.08 15.52
N ASP A 155 5.72 22.86 14.22
CA ASP A 155 7.06 22.72 13.63
C ASP A 155 7.88 21.68 14.42
N ASP A 156 9.07 22.03 14.88
CA ASP A 156 9.90 21.16 15.72
C ASP A 156 9.71 21.38 17.23
N ALA A 157 8.83 22.32 17.62
CA ALA A 157 8.59 22.66 19.02
C ALA A 157 7.46 21.80 19.64
N ALA A 158 7.69 21.25 20.83
CA ALA A 158 6.61 20.65 21.59
C ALA A 158 5.64 21.73 22.08
N VAL A 159 4.36 21.48 21.90
CA VAL A 159 3.26 22.31 22.42
C VAL A 159 2.31 21.45 23.25
N THR A 160 1.37 22.06 23.93
CA THR A 160 0.40 21.38 24.77
C THR A 160 -1.01 21.43 24.17
N LEU A 161 -1.91 20.59 24.69
CA LEU A 161 -3.33 20.62 24.30
C LEU A 161 -3.96 22.00 24.54
N ALA A 162 -3.52 22.73 25.57
CA ALA A 162 -4.01 24.07 25.89
C ALA A 162 -3.65 25.12 24.82
N ASP A 163 -2.65 24.86 24.01
CA ASP A 163 -2.24 25.74 22.91
C ASP A 163 -3.10 25.56 21.65
N LEU A 164 -3.92 24.49 21.60
CA LEU A 164 -4.84 24.24 20.50
C LEU A 164 -6.15 25.03 20.68
N THR A 165 -6.68 25.51 19.59
CA THR A 165 -7.98 26.19 19.56
C THR A 165 -8.85 25.60 18.46
N VAL A 166 -10.18 25.75 18.60
CA VAL A 166 -11.10 25.39 17.51
C VAL A 166 -10.72 26.15 16.25
N GLY A 167 -10.66 25.41 15.14
CA GLY A 167 -10.21 25.89 13.85
C GLY A 167 -8.69 25.78 13.64
N THR A 168 -7.89 25.26 14.57
CA THR A 168 -6.48 24.95 14.34
C THR A 168 -6.36 23.80 13.34
N PRO A 169 -5.63 23.94 12.22
CA PRO A 169 -5.36 22.83 11.33
C PRO A 169 -4.33 21.89 11.97
N VAL A 170 -4.58 20.60 11.91
CA VAL A 170 -3.74 19.57 12.51
C VAL A 170 -3.66 18.34 11.59
N GLU A 171 -2.52 17.67 11.64
CA GLU A 171 -2.37 16.28 11.23
C GLU A 171 -2.42 15.41 12.48
N VAL A 172 -3.18 14.33 12.43
CA VAL A 172 -3.32 13.36 13.51
C VAL A 172 -2.80 12.02 13.06
N GLU A 173 -1.88 11.45 13.82
CA GLU A 173 -1.42 10.06 13.70
C GLU A 173 -1.77 9.29 14.97
N GLY A 174 -2.22 8.05 14.84
CA GLY A 174 -2.61 7.26 16.00
C GLY A 174 -3.28 5.94 15.65
N THR A 175 -3.90 5.36 16.66
CA THR A 175 -4.63 4.10 16.57
C THR A 175 -6.12 4.34 16.40
N LEU A 176 -6.70 3.78 15.35
CA LEU A 176 -8.15 3.75 15.13
C LEU A 176 -8.76 2.64 15.98
N ASN A 177 -9.65 3.01 16.90
CA ASN A 177 -10.36 2.08 17.76
C ASN A 177 -11.59 1.50 17.04
N ALA A 178 -12.10 0.38 17.53
CA ALA A 178 -13.28 -0.31 16.96
C ALA A 178 -14.56 0.56 16.97
N ASP A 179 -14.66 1.53 17.88
CA ASP A 179 -15.78 2.51 17.96
C ASP A 179 -15.62 3.68 17.00
N GLY A 180 -14.54 3.71 16.20
CA GLY A 180 -14.23 4.77 15.24
C GLY A 180 -13.55 6.01 15.85
N THR A 181 -13.24 6.02 17.13
CA THR A 181 -12.39 7.04 17.76
C THR A 181 -10.92 6.77 17.42
N VAL A 182 -10.06 7.79 17.56
CA VAL A 182 -8.62 7.64 17.39
C VAL A 182 -7.93 7.96 18.70
N THR A 183 -7.05 7.09 19.17
CA THR A 183 -6.10 7.40 20.23
C THR A 183 -4.85 7.96 19.58
N ALA A 184 -4.62 9.27 19.74
CA ALA A 184 -3.50 9.93 19.08
C ALA A 184 -2.14 9.52 19.69
N SER A 185 -1.19 9.16 18.83
CA SER A 185 0.23 9.06 19.17
C SER A 185 0.94 10.41 18.93
N GLU A 186 0.61 11.07 17.81
CA GLU A 186 1.13 12.40 17.48
C GLU A 186 0.02 13.30 16.93
N ILE A 187 0.07 14.57 17.31
CA ILE A 187 -0.73 15.64 16.73
C ILE A 187 0.25 16.73 16.29
N ARG A 188 0.29 17.01 14.99
CA ARG A 188 1.10 18.08 14.43
C ARG A 188 0.22 19.26 14.08
N VAL A 189 0.53 20.42 14.67
CA VAL A 189 -0.12 21.68 14.33
C VAL A 189 0.43 22.19 13.01
N GLU A 190 -0.46 22.43 12.08
CA GLU A 190 -0.14 22.94 10.77
C GLU A 190 -0.36 24.47 10.71
N ASP A 191 0.48 25.18 9.98
CA ASP A 191 0.26 26.61 9.78
C ASP A 191 -0.96 26.87 8.90
N ARG A 192 -1.77 27.86 9.30
CA ARG A 192 -2.81 28.42 8.45
C ARG A 192 -2.18 29.30 7.37
N ASN A 193 -1.68 28.69 6.33
CA ASN A 193 -1.52 29.41 5.09
C ASN A 193 -2.75 29.11 4.23
N ASP A 194 -3.35 30.13 3.58
CA ASP A 194 -4.43 29.99 2.58
C ASP A 194 -3.95 29.24 1.32
N VAL A 195 -3.07 28.27 1.49
CA VAL A 195 -2.45 27.49 0.43
C VAL A 195 -3.27 26.22 0.26
N GLU A 196 -3.67 25.94 -0.95
CA GLU A 196 -4.35 24.70 -1.30
C GLU A 196 -3.49 23.52 -0.87
N ARG A 197 -4.03 22.59 -0.07
CA ARG A 197 -3.35 21.40 0.39
C ARG A 197 -3.78 20.19 -0.40
N VAL A 198 -2.84 19.33 -0.73
CA VAL A 198 -3.09 18.08 -1.46
C VAL A 198 -2.51 16.88 -0.73
N ALA A 199 -3.20 15.75 -0.88
CA ALA A 199 -2.69 14.44 -0.55
C ALA A 199 -2.89 13.53 -1.78
N PHE A 200 -1.81 12.94 -2.29
CA PHE A 200 -1.89 12.07 -3.46
C PHE A 200 -0.86 10.95 -3.40
N VAL A 201 -1.14 9.88 -4.13
CA VAL A 201 -0.22 8.77 -4.30
C VAL A 201 0.38 8.80 -5.69
N GLY A 202 1.69 8.64 -5.78
CA GLY A 202 2.39 8.57 -7.06
C GLY A 202 3.68 7.76 -6.97
N THR A 203 4.17 7.32 -8.12
CA THR A 203 5.49 6.70 -8.22
C THR A 203 6.56 7.78 -8.34
N LEU A 204 7.64 7.64 -7.58
CA LEU A 204 8.82 8.50 -7.68
C LEU A 204 9.59 8.16 -8.96
N THR A 205 9.63 9.08 -9.91
CA THR A 205 10.28 8.87 -11.21
C THR A 205 11.61 9.60 -11.35
N GLN A 206 11.85 10.64 -10.52
CA GLN A 206 13.09 11.41 -10.56
C GLN A 206 13.42 12.03 -9.22
N ILE A 207 14.71 12.10 -8.89
CA ILE A 207 15.27 12.81 -7.74
C ILE A 207 16.31 13.82 -8.29
N ALA A 208 16.11 15.11 -8.03
CA ALA A 208 17.01 16.18 -8.45
C ALA A 208 17.28 17.13 -7.29
N GLY A 209 18.34 16.88 -6.52
CA GLY A 209 18.58 17.59 -5.26
C GLY A 209 17.41 17.41 -4.29
N ASN A 210 16.81 18.50 -3.85
CA ASN A 210 15.65 18.48 -2.96
C ASN A 210 14.30 18.50 -3.70
N THR A 211 14.30 18.23 -5.00
CA THR A 211 13.08 18.20 -5.81
C THR A 211 12.86 16.78 -6.33
N LEU A 212 11.65 16.28 -6.16
CA LEU A 212 11.20 14.96 -6.62
C LEU A 212 10.19 15.14 -7.75
N THR A 213 10.12 14.16 -8.66
CA THR A 213 9.00 14.00 -9.58
C THR A 213 8.19 12.79 -9.14
N VAL A 214 6.98 13.01 -8.65
CA VAL A 214 6.10 11.96 -8.11
C VAL A 214 4.77 12.00 -8.85
N GLY A 215 4.43 10.91 -9.55
CA GLY A 215 3.20 10.87 -10.35
C GLY A 215 3.10 11.98 -11.42
N GLY A 216 4.23 12.45 -11.93
CA GLY A 216 4.32 13.55 -12.89
C GLY A 216 4.31 14.96 -12.27
N LEU A 217 4.12 15.08 -10.96
CA LEU A 217 4.11 16.37 -10.24
C LEU A 217 5.47 16.68 -9.64
N THR A 218 5.80 17.95 -9.60
CA THR A 218 7.02 18.46 -8.94
C THR A 218 6.78 18.60 -7.44
N VAL A 219 7.57 17.93 -6.63
CA VAL A 219 7.48 17.91 -5.16
C VAL A 219 8.79 18.43 -4.58
N ASN A 220 8.72 19.51 -3.83
CA ASN A 220 9.85 20.10 -3.12
C ASN A 220 9.92 19.53 -1.70
N VAL A 221 11.10 19.06 -1.33
CA VAL A 221 11.41 18.53 0.00
C VAL A 221 12.19 19.59 0.78
N GLY A 222 11.59 20.10 1.85
CA GLY A 222 12.22 21.06 2.76
C GLY A 222 12.89 20.39 3.95
N SER A 223 13.55 21.18 4.80
CA SER A 223 14.16 20.68 6.04
C SER A 223 13.15 20.19 7.07
N THR A 224 11.90 20.65 6.98
CA THR A 224 10.77 20.27 7.85
C THR A 224 9.91 19.14 7.26
N THR A 225 10.19 18.69 6.04
CA THR A 225 9.45 17.58 5.44
C THR A 225 9.75 16.27 6.18
N ALA A 226 8.72 15.67 6.77
CA ALA A 226 8.84 14.34 7.36
C ALA A 226 8.82 13.27 6.26
N ILE A 227 9.82 12.39 6.24
CA ILE A 227 9.86 11.24 5.31
C ILE A 227 9.83 9.98 6.16
N VAL A 228 8.85 9.09 5.93
CA VAL A 228 8.64 7.91 6.77
C VAL A 228 8.34 6.65 5.93
N LYS A 229 8.71 5.49 6.49
CA LYS A 229 8.30 4.16 5.98
C LYS A 229 7.90 3.31 7.20
N GLY A 230 6.62 3.00 7.34
CA GLY A 230 6.10 2.47 8.60
C GLY A 230 6.40 3.45 9.72
N ASP A 231 6.99 2.94 10.79
CA ASP A 231 7.43 3.70 11.98
C ASP A 231 8.87 4.22 11.85
N THR A 232 9.53 3.98 10.70
CA THR A 232 10.92 4.38 10.47
C THR A 232 10.96 5.76 9.84
N ILE A 233 11.71 6.68 10.47
CA ILE A 233 12.03 7.99 9.89
C ILE A 233 13.14 7.78 8.86
N LEU A 234 12.93 8.31 7.66
CA LEU A 234 13.86 8.26 6.55
C LEU A 234 14.41 9.67 6.25
N THR A 235 15.47 9.69 5.47
CA THR A 235 16.01 10.89 4.84
C THR A 235 15.71 10.90 3.34
N LEU A 236 15.94 12.02 2.68
CA LEU A 236 15.79 12.11 1.23
C LEU A 236 16.71 11.11 0.47
N ALA A 237 17.87 10.79 1.06
CA ALA A 237 18.84 9.87 0.47
C ALA A 237 18.38 8.40 0.51
N ASP A 238 17.39 8.07 1.34
CA ASP A 238 16.82 6.73 1.45
C ASP A 238 15.73 6.47 0.41
N LEU A 239 15.26 7.53 -0.29
CA LEU A 239 14.27 7.40 -1.36
C LEU A 239 14.93 6.88 -2.63
N MET A 240 14.22 6.04 -3.37
CA MET A 240 14.67 5.48 -4.63
C MET A 240 13.62 5.70 -5.72
N VAL A 241 14.08 5.91 -6.96
CA VAL A 241 13.19 5.88 -8.14
C VAL A 241 12.48 4.53 -8.16
N GLY A 242 11.16 4.53 -8.40
CA GLY A 242 10.28 3.38 -8.26
C GLY A 242 9.51 3.33 -6.93
N ASP A 243 9.91 4.10 -5.91
CA ASP A 243 9.15 4.14 -4.66
C ASP A 243 7.71 4.65 -4.91
N ARG A 244 6.74 3.96 -4.33
CA ARG A 244 5.36 4.39 -4.30
C ARG A 244 5.15 5.28 -3.08
N LEU A 245 4.84 6.54 -3.31
CA LEU A 245 4.79 7.56 -2.26
C LEU A 245 3.38 8.11 -2.07
N LEU A 246 2.96 8.26 -0.81
CA LEU A 246 1.88 9.18 -0.43
C LEU A 246 2.54 10.50 -0.06
N VAL A 247 2.24 11.53 -0.82
CA VAL A 247 2.74 12.90 -0.61
C VAL A 247 1.62 13.75 -0.05
N ARG A 248 1.90 14.48 1.01
CA ARG A 248 1.07 15.55 1.53
C ARG A 248 1.83 16.85 1.48
N GLY A 249 1.18 17.94 1.14
CA GLY A 249 1.84 19.22 1.02
C GLY A 249 0.96 20.35 0.54
N ALA A 250 1.56 21.52 0.39
CA ALA A 250 0.92 22.74 -0.04
C ALA A 250 1.23 23.03 -1.52
N VAL A 251 0.19 23.26 -2.33
CA VAL A 251 0.34 23.64 -3.73
C VAL A 251 0.87 25.07 -3.83
N GLN A 252 1.88 25.25 -4.64
CA GLN A 252 2.50 26.57 -4.89
C GLN A 252 1.90 27.22 -6.14
N ALA A 253 2.13 28.52 -6.30
CA ALA A 253 1.64 29.28 -7.46
C ALA A 253 2.17 28.74 -8.81
N ASP A 254 3.35 28.09 -8.82
CA ASP A 254 3.95 27.43 -9.98
C ASP A 254 3.46 25.97 -10.16
N LYS A 255 2.46 25.56 -9.37
CA LYS A 255 1.90 24.21 -9.34
C LYS A 255 2.86 23.13 -8.81
N SER A 256 4.02 23.51 -8.27
CA SER A 256 4.82 22.57 -7.46
C SER A 256 4.18 22.37 -6.09
N ILE A 257 4.57 21.29 -5.41
CA ILE A 257 4.05 20.94 -4.09
C ILE A 257 5.20 21.04 -3.09
N ASN A 258 5.08 21.88 -2.09
CA ASN A 258 5.98 21.87 -0.95
C ASN A 258 5.49 20.79 0.01
N ALA A 259 6.22 19.66 0.07
CA ALA A 259 5.83 18.53 0.89
C ALA A 259 5.98 18.85 2.38
N THR A 260 4.94 18.57 3.15
CA THR A 260 4.99 18.51 4.62
C THR A 260 5.33 17.10 5.08
N ARG A 261 4.78 16.07 4.38
CA ARG A 261 5.03 14.66 4.70
C ARG A 261 5.10 13.81 3.43
N ILE A 262 6.03 12.88 3.42
CA ILE A 262 6.17 11.85 2.39
C ILE A 262 6.18 10.50 3.11
N ARG A 263 5.23 9.63 2.80
CA ARG A 263 5.20 8.24 3.29
C ARG A 263 5.53 7.29 2.16
N VAL A 264 6.55 6.48 2.34
CA VAL A 264 6.87 5.37 1.42
C VAL A 264 5.87 4.25 1.72
N LEU A 265 4.98 3.99 0.75
CA LEU A 265 3.93 2.98 0.86
C LEU A 265 4.45 1.60 0.45
N GLN A 266 5.00 1.55 -0.74
CA GLN A 266 5.54 0.35 -1.36
C GLN A 266 6.65 0.78 -2.30
N ARG A 267 7.70 -0.01 -2.39
CA ARG A 267 8.67 0.12 -3.46
C ARG A 267 8.19 -0.81 -4.57
N GLU A 268 8.04 -0.30 -5.81
CA GLU A 268 7.91 -1.19 -6.94
C GLU A 268 9.22 -1.98 -7.01
N ARG A 269 9.13 -3.26 -6.69
CA ARG A 269 10.27 -4.17 -6.72
C ARG A 269 10.53 -4.53 -8.18
N GLU A 270 11.31 -3.71 -8.86
CA GLU A 270 11.89 -4.13 -10.14
C GLU A 270 13.02 -5.14 -9.95
N ASP A 271 13.56 -5.31 -8.72
CA ASP A 271 14.78 -6.07 -8.47
C ASP A 271 14.78 -6.96 -7.20
N GLU A 272 13.69 -7.09 -6.44
CA GLU A 272 13.66 -8.23 -5.52
C GLU A 272 13.08 -9.42 -6.27
N PRO A 273 13.89 -10.45 -6.43
CA PRO A 273 13.48 -11.67 -7.13
C PRO A 273 12.25 -12.24 -6.43
N GLU A 274 11.22 -12.62 -7.20
CA GLU A 274 10.03 -13.28 -6.65
C GLU A 274 10.46 -14.56 -5.92
N GLU A 275 10.46 -14.52 -4.59
CA GLU A 275 10.62 -15.73 -3.78
C GLU A 275 9.41 -16.64 -4.00
N MET A 276 9.66 -17.82 -4.48
CA MET A 276 8.64 -18.81 -4.79
C MET A 276 8.99 -20.13 -4.11
N HIS A 277 7.98 -20.83 -3.59
CA HIS A 277 8.17 -22.18 -3.10
C HIS A 277 7.74 -23.19 -4.16
N VAL A 278 8.69 -23.99 -4.63
CA VAL A 278 8.40 -25.13 -5.51
C VAL A 278 8.46 -26.41 -4.68
N THR A 279 7.33 -27.07 -4.55
CA THR A 279 7.20 -28.27 -3.71
C THR A 279 6.79 -29.46 -4.56
N GLY A 280 7.44 -30.59 -4.38
CA GLY A 280 7.05 -31.81 -5.08
C GLY A 280 8.12 -32.89 -5.10
N LYS A 281 7.85 -33.86 -5.97
CA LYS A 281 8.78 -34.98 -6.20
C LYS A 281 9.87 -34.54 -7.18
N VAL A 282 11.11 -34.84 -6.84
CA VAL A 282 12.28 -34.63 -7.72
C VAL A 282 12.19 -35.59 -8.88
N THR A 283 12.17 -35.06 -10.10
CA THR A 283 12.05 -35.83 -11.35
C THR A 283 13.38 -35.98 -12.10
N ALA A 284 14.31 -35.03 -11.89
CA ALA A 284 15.67 -35.08 -12.43
C ALA A 284 16.66 -34.40 -11.48
N VAL A 285 17.93 -34.79 -11.52
CA VAL A 285 19.04 -34.15 -10.83
C VAL A 285 20.20 -34.03 -11.81
N GLY A 286 20.67 -32.83 -12.09
CA GLY A 286 21.80 -32.48 -12.95
C GLY A 286 23.05 -32.17 -12.15
N THR A 287 24.00 -31.50 -12.77
CA THR A 287 25.28 -31.11 -12.16
C THR A 287 25.13 -29.88 -11.24
N ASP A 288 24.30 -28.95 -11.65
CA ASP A 288 24.05 -27.66 -11.01
C ASP A 288 22.57 -27.28 -10.92
N ASN A 289 21.69 -28.24 -11.19
CA ASN A 289 20.25 -28.05 -11.18
C ASN A 289 19.51 -29.35 -10.81
N PHE A 290 18.24 -29.22 -10.47
CA PHE A 290 17.31 -30.33 -10.28
C PHE A 290 15.91 -29.91 -10.74
N THR A 291 15.03 -30.89 -10.93
CA THR A 291 13.67 -30.63 -11.41
C THR A 291 12.64 -31.14 -10.39
N ILE A 292 11.69 -30.29 -10.03
CA ILE A 292 10.49 -30.65 -9.26
C ILE A 292 9.29 -30.47 -10.19
N GLY A 293 8.56 -31.56 -10.46
CA GLY A 293 7.49 -31.53 -11.47
C GLY A 293 8.07 -31.14 -12.85
N ASP A 294 7.62 -30.00 -13.38
CA ASP A 294 8.11 -29.42 -14.64
C ASP A 294 9.09 -28.24 -14.42
N SER A 295 9.34 -27.86 -13.17
CA SER A 295 10.19 -26.72 -12.83
C SER A 295 11.65 -27.11 -12.71
N VAL A 296 12.49 -26.59 -13.59
CA VAL A 296 13.96 -26.73 -13.51
C VAL A 296 14.49 -25.62 -12.58
N ILE A 297 15.22 -26.04 -11.55
CA ILE A 297 15.73 -25.18 -10.48
C ILE A 297 17.25 -25.27 -10.47
N THR A 298 17.90 -24.15 -10.68
CA THR A 298 19.37 -24.03 -10.63
C THR A 298 19.84 -23.88 -9.17
N VAL A 299 20.96 -24.50 -8.85
CA VAL A 299 21.62 -24.41 -7.55
C VAL A 299 22.84 -23.52 -7.66
N GLY A 300 22.91 -22.49 -6.84
CA GLY A 300 24.02 -21.53 -6.80
C GLY A 300 24.97 -21.78 -5.63
N ALA A 301 26.06 -21.02 -5.59
CA ALA A 301 27.06 -21.12 -4.51
C ALA A 301 26.53 -20.68 -3.13
N LYS A 302 25.39 -19.99 -3.09
CA LYS A 302 24.73 -19.51 -1.87
C LYS A 302 23.50 -20.33 -1.49
N THR A 303 23.13 -21.33 -2.29
CA THR A 303 21.96 -22.18 -2.00
C THR A 303 22.21 -22.95 -0.71
N GLU A 304 21.29 -22.82 0.25
CA GLU A 304 21.31 -23.54 1.51
C GLU A 304 20.56 -24.87 1.38
N PHE A 305 21.07 -25.91 2.04
CA PHE A 305 20.45 -27.24 2.06
C PHE A 305 20.12 -27.62 3.48
N GLU A 306 18.82 -27.81 3.77
CA GLU A 306 18.34 -28.08 5.11
C GLU A 306 17.77 -29.50 5.25
N GLY A 307 18.28 -30.24 6.24
CA GLY A 307 17.82 -31.57 6.58
C GLY A 307 18.93 -32.45 7.18
N SER A 308 18.55 -33.49 7.90
CA SER A 308 19.49 -34.43 8.48
C SER A 308 20.19 -35.25 7.39
N GLY A 309 21.51 -35.04 7.24
CA GLY A 309 22.33 -35.72 6.20
C GLY A 309 22.07 -35.20 4.78
N PHE A 310 21.57 -33.95 4.64
CA PHE A 310 21.33 -33.29 3.38
C PHE A 310 22.13 -31.96 3.35
N HIS A 311 23.27 -31.97 2.64
CA HIS A 311 24.24 -30.88 2.68
C HIS A 311 24.57 -30.32 1.30
N GLY A 312 23.91 -30.81 0.25
CA GLY A 312 24.16 -30.35 -1.11
C GLY A 312 23.37 -31.12 -2.17
N LEU A 313 23.48 -30.65 -3.40
CA LEU A 313 22.77 -31.23 -4.55
C LEU A 313 23.11 -32.73 -4.76
N ALA A 314 24.33 -33.16 -4.39
CA ALA A 314 24.77 -34.56 -4.51
C ALA A 314 23.95 -35.52 -3.61
N ASP A 315 23.34 -35.03 -2.55
CA ASP A 315 22.51 -35.81 -1.63
C ASP A 315 21.04 -35.89 -2.08
N LEU A 316 20.67 -35.12 -3.12
CA LEU A 316 19.33 -35.13 -3.70
C LEU A 316 19.23 -36.25 -4.76
N LYS A 317 18.16 -37.04 -4.73
CA LYS A 317 17.94 -38.14 -5.64
C LYS A 317 16.59 -38.04 -6.35
N VAL A 318 16.54 -38.53 -7.56
CA VAL A 318 15.27 -38.71 -8.28
C VAL A 318 14.36 -39.58 -7.43
N GLY A 319 13.16 -39.09 -7.18
CA GLY A 319 12.16 -39.72 -6.31
C GLY A 319 12.05 -39.15 -4.91
N ASP A 320 13.03 -38.37 -4.45
CA ASP A 320 12.92 -37.59 -3.20
C ASP A 320 11.78 -36.56 -3.30
N PHE A 321 11.24 -36.15 -2.14
CA PHE A 321 10.36 -35.01 -2.06
C PHE A 321 11.12 -33.83 -1.48
N ALA A 322 11.03 -32.69 -2.14
CA ALA A 322 11.72 -31.48 -1.74
C ALA A 322 10.79 -30.24 -1.79
N ILE A 323 11.11 -29.28 -0.97
CA ILE A 323 10.64 -27.91 -1.05
C ILE A 323 11.87 -27.08 -1.43
N ALA A 324 11.77 -26.33 -2.48
CA ALA A 324 12.79 -25.37 -2.87
C ALA A 324 12.20 -23.96 -2.76
N GLU A 325 12.84 -23.12 -1.97
CA GLU A 325 12.65 -21.70 -1.98
C GLU A 325 13.51 -21.13 -3.12
N VAL A 326 12.86 -20.54 -4.10
CA VAL A 326 13.51 -20.15 -5.34
C VAL A 326 13.17 -18.71 -5.70
N VAL A 327 14.11 -18.10 -6.37
CA VAL A 327 14.04 -16.77 -6.90
C VAL A 327 14.00 -16.85 -8.43
N ARG A 328 13.04 -16.13 -9.04
CA ARG A 328 12.99 -15.98 -10.50
C ARG A 328 14.00 -14.95 -10.96
N GLN A 329 14.92 -15.37 -11.80
CA GLN A 329 15.92 -14.48 -12.40
C GLN A 329 15.32 -13.69 -13.57
N ALA A 330 15.97 -12.62 -13.99
CA ALA A 330 15.54 -11.77 -15.10
C ALA A 330 15.36 -12.49 -16.43
N ASP A 331 16.06 -13.61 -16.63
CA ASP A 331 15.95 -14.48 -17.82
C ASP A 331 14.80 -15.52 -17.68
N GLY A 332 14.06 -15.50 -16.57
CA GLY A 332 12.97 -16.42 -16.27
C GLY A 332 13.40 -17.75 -15.64
N SER A 333 14.70 -18.01 -15.44
CA SER A 333 15.20 -19.18 -14.74
C SER A 333 14.90 -19.10 -13.24
N LEU A 334 14.86 -20.25 -12.55
CA LEU A 334 14.66 -20.36 -11.11
C LEU A 334 15.99 -20.67 -10.44
N LEU A 335 16.41 -19.85 -9.48
CA LEU A 335 17.59 -20.08 -8.65
C LEU A 335 17.15 -20.44 -7.23
N ALA A 336 17.61 -21.56 -6.70
CA ALA A 336 17.33 -21.97 -5.33
C ALA A 336 18.11 -21.10 -4.33
N GLU A 337 17.42 -20.59 -3.33
CA GLU A 337 18.01 -20.00 -2.12
C GLU A 337 18.11 -21.04 -1.02
N GLU A 338 17.05 -21.82 -0.83
CA GLU A 338 17.03 -22.93 0.14
C GLU A 338 16.36 -24.16 -0.47
N VAL A 339 16.88 -25.35 -0.12
CA VAL A 339 16.29 -26.64 -0.49
C VAL A 339 16.16 -27.51 0.74
N LYS A 340 14.92 -27.97 1.03
CA LYS A 340 14.58 -28.88 2.13
C LYS A 340 14.07 -30.20 1.60
N LYS A 341 14.58 -31.32 2.15
CA LYS A 341 13.98 -32.65 1.90
C LYS A 341 12.92 -32.94 2.94
N PHE A 342 11.82 -33.52 2.51
CA PHE A 342 10.77 -33.99 3.44
C PHE A 342 10.21 -35.35 3.03
N THR A 343 9.61 -36.05 3.99
CA THR A 343 8.87 -37.28 3.75
C THR A 343 7.39 -36.93 3.73
N PRO A 344 6.70 -37.10 2.59
CA PRO A 344 5.26 -36.88 2.55
C PRO A 344 4.52 -37.82 3.50
N PRO A 345 3.43 -37.37 4.13
CA PRO A 345 2.60 -38.23 4.95
C PRO A 345 2.06 -39.42 4.10
N PRO A 346 1.88 -40.62 4.69
CA PRO A 346 1.33 -41.76 3.98
C PRO A 346 -0.05 -41.41 3.41
N MET A 347 -0.26 -41.73 2.15
CA MET A 347 -1.58 -41.55 1.53
C MET A 347 -2.62 -42.41 2.26
N PRO A 348 -3.81 -41.89 2.55
CA PRO A 348 -4.90 -42.68 3.08
C PRO A 348 -5.22 -43.83 2.10
N PRO A 349 -5.55 -45.03 2.61
CA PRO A 349 -5.89 -46.15 1.74
C PRO A 349 -7.08 -45.78 0.85
N MET A 350 -6.92 -46.01 -0.46
CA MET A 350 -8.01 -45.78 -1.41
C MET A 350 -9.22 -46.66 -0.98
N PRO A 351 -10.46 -46.13 -1.00
CA PRO A 351 -11.61 -46.91 -0.77
C PRO A 351 -11.67 -48.04 -1.82
N SER A 352 -11.75 -49.27 -1.36
CA SER A 352 -11.95 -50.42 -2.24
C SER A 352 -13.28 -50.25 -2.99
N MET A 353 -13.21 -50.26 -4.34
CA MET A 353 -14.37 -50.30 -5.21
C MET A 353 -15.11 -51.62 -5.04
#